data_7a95ea64be44469705d896553fffd9b9
#
_entry.id   7a95ea64be44469705d896553fffd9b9
#
_cell.length_a   1.000
_cell.length_b   1.000
_cell.length_c   1.000
_cell.angle_alpha   90.00
_cell.angle_beta   90.00
_cell.angle_gamma   90.00
#
_symmetry.space_group_name_H-M   'P 1'
#
loop_
_entity.id
_entity.type
_entity.pdbx_description
1 polymer ?
#
loop_
_entity_poly.entity_id
_entity_poly.type
_entity_poly.pdbx_seq_one_letter_code
_entity_poly.pdbx_strand_id
1 'polypeptide(L)'
;MPRPAPARSRLFVVACACLVAASPIARAQAPGPPAAQTEWRGVGRVIAFADVHGAYDEMVTLLREAGVLGAQDRWAGGRAHVVSLGDLLDRGADSRKVMDLLMRLQSEAQSAGGALHVVLGNHEAMNVLGDLRYVDPGEYAAYVDLEPPGLRERLRAAWEKANGPGSGSAFDQKFTPGYFGHRVALAPDGRYGRWLLGLPVAVVVDDTLFMHAGPSAVLRGMSLADLNTRYRTALVEYARQYSQLEQAGLLQPGDAFAARPQLATERLAARSAGGQASPEFEAAVKGFTDADAHPLLNPDGPNWYRGAALCNEVAEGDVLAPLLEQFKVARVVVGHTPTRNLRAVTRFDGRVVKLDAGMNKAVYKGRGAALTIEGPKLSVRYSGEAQATVPAPEGLYVAPNSVADAAVTAALTAGTVSVTGPRGPAELDVVIEHEGRRIPGVFQQRSAGDARKEVAAFKLDRHLGLGVVPATVVREVQGQRGVVQARPAKWVSQADVQKQSLRAGGWC
;
A
#
# COMPACT_ATOMS: atom_id res chain seq x y z
N MET A 1 -46.15 -17.50 23.36
CA MET A 1 -45.29 -16.33 23.67
C MET A 1 -44.74 -15.79 22.37
N PRO A 2 -45.11 -14.56 21.93
CA PRO A 2 -44.63 -14.00 20.68
C PRO A 2 -43.21 -13.41 20.86
N ARG A 3 -42.36 -13.57 19.84
CA ARG A 3 -41.02 -13.02 19.75
C ARG A 3 -41.10 -11.49 19.59
N PRO A 4 -40.19 -10.70 20.20
CA PRO A 4 -40.15 -9.27 19.98
C PRO A 4 -39.60 -8.94 18.59
N ALA A 5 -40.23 -7.94 17.93
CA ALA A 5 -39.81 -7.38 16.67
C ALA A 5 -38.52 -6.59 16.79
N PRO A 6 -37.71 -6.50 15.73
CA PRO A 6 -36.45 -5.73 15.77
C PRO A 6 -36.73 -4.23 15.88
N ALA A 7 -36.01 -3.59 16.77
CA ALA A 7 -36.05 -2.16 16.97
C ALA A 7 -35.60 -1.43 15.68
N ARG A 8 -36.51 -0.66 15.10
CA ARG A 8 -36.20 0.28 13.99
C ARG A 8 -35.36 1.42 14.55
N SER A 9 -34.07 1.43 14.24
CA SER A 9 -33.19 2.59 14.46
C SER A 9 -33.74 3.78 13.67
N ARG A 10 -34.30 4.74 14.38
CA ARG A 10 -34.66 6.03 13.79
C ARG A 10 -33.39 6.81 13.51
N LEU A 11 -32.95 6.85 12.26
CA LEU A 11 -31.94 7.81 11.80
C LEU A 11 -32.54 9.20 11.88
N PHE A 12 -32.19 9.96 12.92
CA PHE A 12 -32.45 11.40 12.94
C PHE A 12 -31.33 12.12 12.18
N VAL A 13 -31.68 12.65 11.02
CA VAL A 13 -30.83 13.56 10.24
C VAL A 13 -30.84 14.90 10.96
N VAL A 14 -29.74 15.26 11.60
CA VAL A 14 -29.52 16.62 12.12
C VAL A 14 -28.51 17.31 11.21
N ALA A 15 -28.97 18.26 10.44
CA ALA A 15 -28.14 19.16 9.66
C ALA A 15 -27.31 20.04 10.62
N CYS A 16 -26.04 19.73 10.79
CA CYS A 16 -25.10 20.61 11.46
C CYS A 16 -24.55 21.59 10.41
N ALA A 17 -25.28 22.69 10.19
CA ALA A 17 -24.79 23.80 9.38
C ALA A 17 -23.68 24.51 10.17
N CYS A 18 -22.43 24.18 9.92
CA CYS A 18 -21.32 25.01 10.35
C CYS A 18 -21.30 26.27 9.47
N LEU A 19 -21.94 27.33 9.95
CA LEU A 19 -21.79 28.69 9.41
C LEU A 19 -20.35 29.16 9.69
N VAL A 20 -19.45 28.82 8.79
CA VAL A 20 -18.26 29.63 8.56
C VAL A 20 -18.73 30.70 7.56
N ALA A 21 -18.89 31.93 8.03
CA ALA A 21 -19.14 33.07 7.15
C ALA A 21 -17.90 33.28 6.27
N ALA A 22 -17.89 32.63 5.12
CA ALA A 22 -16.93 32.90 4.06
C ALA A 22 -17.56 33.95 3.15
N SER A 23 -17.04 35.17 3.22
CA SER A 23 -17.28 36.16 2.17
C SER A 23 -16.92 35.56 0.82
N PRO A 24 -17.72 35.74 -0.23
CA PRO A 24 -17.38 35.23 -1.56
C PRO A 24 -16.31 36.16 -2.17
N ILE A 25 -15.05 35.93 -1.82
CA ILE A 25 -13.98 36.41 -2.67
C ILE A 25 -13.84 35.38 -3.78
N ALA A 26 -14.35 35.73 -4.96
CA ALA A 26 -14.00 35.06 -6.20
C ALA A 26 -12.47 35.19 -6.39
N ARG A 27 -11.74 34.25 -5.81
CA ARG A 27 -10.29 34.13 -5.98
C ARG A 27 -10.09 33.53 -7.36
N ALA A 28 -9.67 34.36 -8.31
CA ALA A 28 -9.10 33.86 -9.55
C ALA A 28 -8.10 32.76 -9.18
N GLN A 29 -8.28 31.58 -9.76
CA GLN A 29 -7.32 30.47 -9.58
C GLN A 29 -5.94 31.00 -9.99
N ALA A 30 -5.07 31.20 -9.00
CA ALA A 30 -3.67 31.47 -9.30
C ALA A 30 -3.18 30.29 -10.18
N PRO A 31 -2.38 30.56 -11.23
CA PRO A 31 -1.78 29.50 -12.00
C PRO A 31 -1.10 28.54 -11.03
N GLY A 32 -1.41 27.26 -11.14
CA GLY A 32 -0.81 26.23 -10.29
C GLY A 32 0.72 26.36 -10.37
N PRO A 33 1.46 25.99 -9.31
CA PRO A 33 2.92 26.03 -9.34
C PRO A 33 3.41 25.33 -10.60
N PRO A 34 4.49 25.84 -11.25
CA PRO A 34 5.05 25.20 -12.43
C PRO A 34 5.27 23.72 -12.14
N ALA A 35 5.00 22.86 -13.13
CA ALA A 35 5.16 21.42 -12.99
C ALA A 35 6.55 21.14 -12.39
N ALA A 36 6.59 20.58 -11.18
CA ALA A 36 7.84 20.28 -10.52
C ALA A 36 8.65 19.34 -11.42
N GLN A 37 9.96 19.53 -11.49
CA GLN A 37 10.83 18.60 -12.19
C GLN A 37 10.65 17.21 -11.59
N THR A 38 10.45 16.21 -12.45
CA THR A 38 10.23 14.81 -12.05
C THR A 38 11.18 13.83 -12.74
N GLU A 39 12.09 14.36 -13.54
CA GLU A 39 13.08 13.58 -14.28
C GLU A 39 14.47 14.21 -14.13
N TRP A 40 15.48 13.38 -13.79
CA TRP A 40 16.89 13.75 -13.63
C TRP A 40 17.77 12.75 -14.36
N ARG A 41 18.86 13.22 -14.94
CA ARG A 41 19.84 12.41 -15.67
C ARG A 41 21.26 12.77 -15.22
N GLY A 42 22.19 11.80 -15.30
CA GLY A 42 23.58 11.99 -14.93
C GLY A 42 23.82 12.04 -13.43
N VAL A 43 22.98 11.35 -12.65
CA VAL A 43 23.09 11.26 -11.20
C VAL A 43 24.04 10.12 -10.84
N GLY A 44 25.18 10.45 -10.23
CA GLY A 44 26.21 9.44 -9.93
C GLY A 44 25.83 8.45 -8.83
N ARG A 45 24.95 8.86 -7.89
CA ARG A 45 24.50 8.02 -6.78
C ARG A 45 23.05 8.29 -6.43
N VAL A 46 22.24 7.24 -6.42
CA VAL A 46 20.86 7.30 -5.97
C VAL A 46 20.69 6.39 -4.75
N ILE A 47 20.00 6.87 -3.73
CA ILE A 47 19.64 6.08 -2.54
C ILE A 47 18.12 6.09 -2.44
N ALA A 48 17.46 4.93 -2.32
CA ALA A 48 16.02 4.84 -2.15
C ALA A 48 15.65 4.08 -0.88
N PHE A 49 14.55 4.47 -0.24
CA PHE A 49 13.94 3.75 0.88
C PHE A 49 12.42 3.74 0.73
N ALA A 50 11.78 2.72 1.31
CA ALA A 50 10.36 2.50 1.19
C ALA A 50 9.63 2.75 2.52
N ASP A 51 8.39 2.49 2.53
CA ASP A 51 7.32 2.58 3.53
C ASP A 51 7.81 2.78 4.98
N VAL A 52 7.59 3.99 5.49
CA VAL A 52 8.06 4.40 6.84
C VAL A 52 6.97 4.16 7.88
N HIS A 53 5.72 4.49 7.55
CA HIS A 53 4.57 4.29 8.43
C HIS A 53 4.79 4.82 9.87
N GLY A 54 5.17 6.08 9.98
CA GLY A 54 5.37 6.73 11.27
C GLY A 54 6.56 6.18 12.11
N ALA A 55 7.40 5.30 11.55
CA ALA A 55 8.56 4.73 12.23
C ALA A 55 9.78 5.69 12.14
N TYR A 56 9.68 6.82 12.83
CA TYR A 56 10.66 7.91 12.76
C TYR A 56 12.08 7.46 13.14
N ASP A 57 12.23 6.78 14.27
CA ASP A 57 13.54 6.38 14.80
C ASP A 57 14.23 5.35 13.91
N GLU A 58 13.46 4.41 13.35
CA GLU A 58 13.95 3.42 12.38
C GLU A 58 14.40 4.09 11.08
N MET A 59 13.62 5.06 10.58
CA MET A 59 14.00 5.84 9.39
C MET A 59 15.27 6.65 9.62
N VAL A 60 15.38 7.35 10.75
CA VAL A 60 16.57 8.15 11.08
C VAL A 60 17.80 7.24 11.20
N THR A 61 17.68 6.09 11.86
CA THR A 61 18.76 5.10 11.97
C THR A 61 19.20 4.63 10.59
N LEU A 62 18.26 4.23 9.73
CA LEU A 62 18.56 3.78 8.37
C LEU A 62 19.29 4.87 7.57
N LEU A 63 18.78 6.11 7.60
CA LEU A 63 19.33 7.21 6.83
C LEU A 63 20.74 7.63 7.32
N ARG A 64 21.03 7.49 8.62
CA ARG A 64 22.39 7.67 9.16
C ARG A 64 23.33 6.58 8.65
N GLU A 65 22.92 5.32 8.72
CA GLU A 65 23.70 4.17 8.27
C GLU A 65 23.90 4.18 6.74
N ALA A 66 22.95 4.72 5.98
CA ALA A 66 23.07 4.91 4.53
C ALA A 66 23.92 6.14 4.14
N GLY A 67 24.38 6.94 5.11
CA GLY A 67 25.17 8.15 4.87
C GLY A 67 24.37 9.32 4.30
N VAL A 68 23.05 9.33 4.48
CA VAL A 68 22.15 10.43 4.10
C VAL A 68 22.09 11.47 5.21
N LEU A 69 22.10 11.03 6.47
CA LEU A 69 22.10 11.90 7.65
C LEU A 69 23.46 11.86 8.35
N GLY A 70 23.91 13.02 8.76
CA GLY A 70 25.08 13.22 9.62
C GLY A 70 24.69 13.57 11.06
N ALA A 71 25.55 14.33 11.72
CA ALA A 71 25.30 14.82 13.07
C ALA A 71 24.04 15.70 13.11
N GLN A 72 23.27 15.58 14.20
CA GLN A 72 22.03 16.33 14.43
C GLN A 72 20.98 16.15 13.32
N ASP A 73 21.00 14.99 12.64
CA ASP A 73 20.09 14.65 11.55
C ASP A 73 20.06 15.65 10.41
N ARG A 74 21.24 16.26 10.12
CA ARG A 74 21.43 17.15 8.99
C ARG A 74 21.81 16.35 7.75
N TRP A 75 21.52 16.92 6.57
CA TRP A 75 21.89 16.32 5.31
C TRP A 75 23.40 16.08 5.21
N ALA A 76 23.80 14.87 4.92
CA ALA A 76 25.18 14.42 4.71
C ALA A 76 25.37 13.71 3.35
N GLY A 77 24.29 13.55 2.57
CA GLY A 77 24.29 12.83 1.29
C GLY A 77 25.07 13.52 0.18
N GLY A 78 25.58 14.76 0.39
CA GLY A 78 26.29 15.52 -0.63
C GLY A 78 25.43 15.71 -1.88
N ARG A 79 25.95 15.32 -3.04
CA ARG A 79 25.28 15.44 -4.34
C ARG A 79 24.40 14.22 -4.70
N ALA A 80 24.23 13.25 -3.80
CA ALA A 80 23.37 12.10 -4.05
C ALA A 80 21.90 12.53 -4.21
N HIS A 81 21.15 11.80 -5.01
CA HIS A 81 19.70 11.87 -5.03
C HIS A 81 19.14 10.81 -4.10
N VAL A 82 18.30 11.20 -3.15
CA VAL A 82 17.60 10.29 -2.25
C VAL A 82 16.13 10.24 -2.65
N VAL A 83 15.53 9.03 -2.67
CA VAL A 83 14.13 8.83 -3.03
C VAL A 83 13.42 8.09 -1.90
N SER A 84 12.39 8.73 -1.33
CA SER A 84 11.39 8.05 -0.52
C SER A 84 10.26 7.56 -1.40
N LEU A 85 9.88 6.28 -1.27
CA LEU A 85 8.81 5.69 -2.07
C LEU A 85 7.39 5.94 -1.51
N GLY A 86 7.24 6.82 -0.52
CA GLY A 86 5.96 7.14 0.09
C GLY A 86 5.61 6.26 1.28
N ASP A 87 4.34 6.27 1.66
CA ASP A 87 3.81 5.66 2.88
C ASP A 87 4.59 6.09 4.13
N LEU A 88 4.66 7.41 4.30
CA LEU A 88 5.27 8.05 5.47
C LEU A 88 4.35 7.97 6.69
N LEU A 89 3.04 7.96 6.43
CA LEU A 89 1.94 8.12 7.38
C LEU A 89 1.35 6.78 7.81
N ASP A 90 0.53 6.85 8.85
CA ASP A 90 -0.26 5.75 9.39
C ASP A 90 0.53 4.64 10.10
N ARG A 91 -0.16 3.83 10.91
CA ARG A 91 0.34 2.63 11.60
C ARG A 91 1.33 2.90 12.73
N GLY A 92 2.05 4.01 12.69
CA GLY A 92 2.92 4.49 13.75
C GLY A 92 2.57 5.93 14.14
N ALA A 93 2.96 6.35 15.33
CA ALA A 93 2.52 7.61 15.91
C ALA A 93 3.37 8.84 15.52
N ASP A 94 4.48 8.66 14.80
CA ASP A 94 5.45 9.74 14.55
C ASP A 94 5.43 10.28 13.13
N SER A 95 4.32 10.13 12.39
CA SER A 95 4.19 10.59 10.99
C SER A 95 4.48 12.09 10.86
N ARG A 96 4.07 12.92 11.82
CA ARG A 96 4.37 14.35 11.81
C ARG A 96 5.88 14.61 11.86
N LYS A 97 6.62 13.90 12.71
CA LYS A 97 8.10 14.01 12.78
C LYS A 97 8.77 13.58 11.48
N VAL A 98 8.25 12.50 10.86
CA VAL A 98 8.73 12.02 9.56
C VAL A 98 8.58 13.11 8.50
N MET A 99 7.39 13.70 8.36
CA MET A 99 7.13 14.78 7.41
C MET A 99 8.01 16.00 7.65
N ASP A 100 8.09 16.48 8.90
CA ASP A 100 8.90 17.64 9.26
C ASP A 100 10.38 17.43 8.93
N LEU A 101 10.92 16.24 9.18
CA LEU A 101 12.29 15.90 8.82
C LEU A 101 12.50 15.91 7.30
N LEU A 102 11.64 15.23 6.54
CA LEU A 102 11.80 15.15 5.08
C LEU A 102 11.61 16.51 4.40
N MET A 103 10.66 17.33 4.84
CA MET A 103 10.47 18.71 4.36
C MET A 103 11.74 19.56 4.56
N ARG A 104 12.39 19.42 5.73
CA ARG A 104 13.65 20.13 6.03
C ARG A 104 14.80 19.60 5.14
N LEU A 105 14.92 18.27 5.03
CA LEU A 105 15.97 17.64 4.23
C LEU A 105 15.87 17.95 2.75
N GLN A 106 14.68 18.19 2.18
CA GLN A 106 14.52 18.62 0.79
C GLN A 106 15.28 19.93 0.54
N SER A 107 15.15 20.90 1.43
CA SER A 107 15.86 22.18 1.32
C SER A 107 17.37 22.04 1.56
N GLU A 108 17.77 21.20 2.52
CA GLU A 108 19.18 20.97 2.82
C GLU A 108 19.90 20.23 1.68
N ALA A 109 19.25 19.21 1.10
CA ALA A 109 19.77 18.47 -0.05
C ALA A 109 20.00 19.38 -1.25
N GLN A 110 19.01 20.23 -1.58
CA GLN A 110 19.13 21.20 -2.67
C GLN A 110 20.29 22.17 -2.44
N SER A 111 20.45 22.65 -1.22
CA SER A 111 21.56 23.57 -0.86
C SER A 111 22.93 22.89 -0.99
N ALA A 112 23.00 21.56 -0.83
CA ALA A 112 24.24 20.79 -0.99
C ALA A 112 24.50 20.33 -2.44
N GLY A 113 23.61 20.68 -3.38
CA GLY A 113 23.68 20.24 -4.79
C GLY A 113 23.23 18.80 -5.03
N GLY A 114 22.56 18.19 -4.06
CA GLY A 114 21.84 16.92 -4.15
C GLY A 114 20.33 17.14 -4.23
N ALA A 115 19.56 16.06 -4.01
CA ALA A 115 18.10 16.15 -3.97
C ALA A 115 17.48 15.09 -3.07
N LEU A 116 16.36 15.42 -2.39
CA LEU A 116 15.49 14.47 -1.76
C LEU A 116 14.13 14.49 -2.48
N HIS A 117 13.80 13.42 -3.15
CA HIS A 117 12.52 13.19 -3.81
C HIS A 117 11.63 12.38 -2.88
N VAL A 118 10.43 12.86 -2.64
CA VAL A 118 9.41 12.12 -1.91
C VAL A 118 8.31 11.79 -2.91
N VAL A 119 8.05 10.51 -3.12
CA VAL A 119 6.95 10.01 -3.93
C VAL A 119 5.72 9.88 -3.04
N LEU A 120 4.55 10.25 -3.56
CA LEU A 120 3.29 10.14 -2.83
C LEU A 120 2.85 8.67 -2.75
N GLY A 121 2.69 8.15 -1.54
CA GLY A 121 2.10 6.83 -1.28
C GLY A 121 0.58 6.86 -1.18
N ASN A 122 -0.03 5.69 -1.04
CA ASN A 122 -1.49 5.64 -0.87
C ASN A 122 -1.93 6.13 0.52
N HIS A 123 -1.11 5.95 1.55
CA HIS A 123 -1.45 6.45 2.89
C HIS A 123 -1.44 7.97 2.98
N GLU A 124 -0.59 8.66 2.23
CA GLU A 124 -0.65 10.11 2.07
C GLU A 124 -1.96 10.54 1.41
N ALA A 125 -2.32 9.91 0.28
CA ALA A 125 -3.58 10.18 -0.41
C ALA A 125 -4.79 9.91 0.50
N MET A 126 -4.81 8.78 1.22
CA MET A 126 -5.86 8.43 2.19
C MET A 126 -6.04 9.53 3.24
N ASN A 127 -4.97 9.99 3.84
CA ASN A 127 -5.02 11.03 4.88
C ASN A 127 -5.54 12.38 4.35
N VAL A 128 -5.10 12.81 3.17
CA VAL A 128 -5.62 14.01 2.50
C VAL A 128 -7.12 13.88 2.24
N LEU A 129 -7.58 12.72 1.79
CA LEU A 129 -8.99 12.44 1.50
C LEU A 129 -9.83 12.14 2.76
N GLY A 130 -9.20 12.04 3.94
CA GLY A 130 -9.87 11.75 5.20
C GLY A 130 -10.27 10.28 5.39
N ASP A 131 -9.54 9.37 4.78
CA ASP A 131 -9.59 7.94 5.11
C ASP A 131 -8.59 7.66 6.23
N LEU A 132 -9.06 7.62 7.46
CA LEU A 132 -8.24 7.59 8.68
C LEU A 132 -8.18 6.21 9.34
N ARG A 133 -8.60 5.15 8.65
CA ARG A 133 -8.73 3.81 9.24
C ARG A 133 -7.39 3.18 9.68
N TYR A 134 -6.26 3.73 9.25
CA TYR A 134 -4.92 3.24 9.59
C TYR A 134 -4.12 4.23 10.44
N VAL A 135 -4.68 5.40 10.78
CA VAL A 135 -4.03 6.36 11.66
C VAL A 135 -3.86 5.74 13.04
N ASP A 136 -2.65 5.76 13.57
CA ASP A 136 -2.39 5.34 14.95
C ASP A 136 -3.07 6.32 15.92
N PRO A 137 -3.81 5.85 16.93
CA PRO A 137 -4.45 6.74 17.90
C PRO A 137 -3.48 7.71 18.60
N GLY A 138 -2.21 7.31 18.78
CA GLY A 138 -1.16 8.14 19.36
C GLY A 138 -0.72 9.28 18.46
N GLU A 139 -0.92 9.18 17.15
CA GLU A 139 -0.54 10.22 16.19
C GLU A 139 -1.32 11.51 16.42
N TYR A 140 -2.61 11.43 16.77
CA TYR A 140 -3.44 12.62 16.98
C TYR A 140 -2.86 13.56 18.05
N ALA A 141 -2.24 13.03 19.08
CA ALA A 141 -1.64 13.83 20.16
C ALA A 141 -0.59 14.83 19.64
N ALA A 142 0.08 14.51 18.54
CA ALA A 142 1.06 15.40 17.91
C ALA A 142 0.43 16.63 17.24
N TYR A 143 -0.89 16.70 17.09
CA TYR A 143 -1.61 17.75 16.38
C TYR A 143 -2.52 18.59 17.29
N VAL A 144 -2.44 18.42 18.62
CA VAL A 144 -3.26 19.17 19.58
C VAL A 144 -3.03 20.68 19.46
N ASP A 145 -1.78 21.09 19.21
CA ASP A 145 -1.38 22.48 18.98
C ASP A 145 -1.99 23.11 17.72
N LEU A 146 -2.52 22.31 16.81
CA LEU A 146 -3.12 22.72 15.55
C LEU A 146 -4.66 22.65 15.57
N GLU A 147 -5.27 22.25 16.67
CA GLU A 147 -6.74 22.31 16.80
C GLU A 147 -7.20 23.77 16.84
N PRO A 148 -8.13 24.18 15.96
CA PRO A 148 -8.67 25.53 16.00
C PRO A 148 -9.36 25.81 17.34
N PRO A 149 -9.10 26.97 17.98
CA PRO A 149 -9.70 27.31 19.25
C PRO A 149 -11.23 27.22 19.25
N GLY A 150 -11.79 26.56 20.26
CA GLY A 150 -13.24 26.40 20.43
C GLY A 150 -13.94 25.50 19.41
N LEU A 151 -13.20 24.86 18.47
CA LEU A 151 -13.80 23.96 17.46
C LEU A 151 -14.32 22.68 18.12
N ARG A 152 -13.51 22.06 18.98
CA ARG A 152 -13.87 20.83 19.69
C ARG A 152 -15.11 21.02 20.55
N GLU A 153 -15.18 22.09 21.31
CA GLU A 153 -16.30 22.42 22.21
C GLU A 153 -17.60 22.61 21.39
N ARG A 154 -17.53 23.34 20.28
CA ARG A 154 -18.70 23.53 19.40
C ARG A 154 -19.18 22.20 18.79
N LEU A 155 -18.26 21.36 18.33
CA LEU A 155 -18.62 20.07 17.72
C LEU A 155 -19.14 19.08 18.78
N ARG A 156 -18.60 19.10 19.98
CA ARG A 156 -19.07 18.30 21.11
C ARG A 156 -20.48 18.70 21.51
N ALA A 157 -20.74 19.99 21.63
CA ALA A 157 -22.09 20.50 21.94
C ALA A 157 -23.11 20.16 20.85
N ALA A 158 -22.71 20.25 19.58
CA ALA A 158 -23.54 19.84 18.46
C ALA A 158 -23.82 18.31 18.46
N TRP A 159 -22.81 17.51 18.81
CA TRP A 159 -22.96 16.07 19.00
C TRP A 159 -23.94 15.72 20.13
N GLU A 160 -23.82 16.34 21.30
CA GLU A 160 -24.72 16.12 22.43
C GLU A 160 -26.16 16.55 22.11
N LYS A 161 -26.32 17.64 21.38
CA LYS A 161 -27.65 18.06 20.89
C LYS A 161 -28.30 17.02 19.94
N ALA A 162 -27.49 16.38 19.12
CA ALA A 162 -27.94 15.38 18.14
C ALA A 162 -28.19 13.99 18.74
N ASN A 163 -27.35 13.58 19.71
CA ASN A 163 -27.35 12.21 20.24
C ASN A 163 -27.88 12.10 21.68
N GLY A 164 -28.31 13.22 22.27
CA GLY A 164 -28.89 13.31 23.61
C GLY A 164 -27.87 13.65 24.71
N PRO A 165 -28.39 14.09 25.89
CA PRO A 165 -27.56 14.42 27.00
C PRO A 165 -26.68 13.26 27.46
N GLY A 166 -25.41 13.53 27.80
CA GLY A 166 -24.46 12.52 28.25
C GLY A 166 -23.70 11.79 27.13
N SER A 167 -24.02 12.04 25.85
CA SER A 167 -23.30 11.44 24.71
C SER A 167 -21.90 12.05 24.46
N GLY A 168 -21.50 13.07 25.25
CA GLY A 168 -20.19 13.71 25.12
C GLY A 168 -19.01 12.76 25.33
N SER A 169 -19.15 11.75 26.19
CA SER A 169 -18.11 10.74 26.37
C SER A 169 -17.85 9.90 25.11
N ALA A 170 -18.91 9.59 24.34
CA ALA A 170 -18.77 8.88 23.06
C ALA A 170 -18.12 9.78 21.99
N PHE A 171 -18.39 11.10 22.04
CA PHE A 171 -17.68 12.05 21.20
C PHE A 171 -16.18 12.07 21.53
N ASP A 172 -15.81 12.17 22.80
CA ASP A 172 -14.42 12.24 23.23
C ASP A 172 -13.63 10.96 22.92
N GLN A 173 -14.29 9.78 22.99
CA GLN A 173 -13.73 8.50 22.56
C GLN A 173 -13.51 8.43 21.05
N LYS A 174 -14.46 8.94 20.26
CA LYS A 174 -14.39 8.93 18.80
C LYS A 174 -13.39 9.96 18.27
N PHE A 175 -13.34 11.12 18.84
CA PHE A 175 -12.53 12.25 18.42
C PHE A 175 -11.53 12.61 19.54
N THR A 176 -10.47 11.82 19.65
CA THR A 176 -9.42 12.04 20.65
C THR A 176 -8.76 13.41 20.48
N PRO A 177 -8.13 13.99 21.53
CA PRO A 177 -7.41 15.26 21.42
C PRO A 177 -6.42 15.25 20.24
N GLY A 178 -6.41 16.32 19.46
CA GLY A 178 -5.60 16.45 18.25
C GLY A 178 -6.26 15.93 16.97
N TYR A 179 -7.37 15.20 17.04
CA TYR A 179 -8.09 14.71 15.85
C TYR A 179 -8.41 15.83 14.85
N PHE A 180 -8.98 16.93 15.34
CA PHE A 180 -9.34 18.05 14.47
C PHE A 180 -8.11 18.83 13.99
N GLY A 181 -7.06 18.92 14.81
CA GLY A 181 -5.77 19.48 14.40
C GLY A 181 -5.11 18.68 13.27
N HIS A 182 -5.14 17.35 13.38
CA HIS A 182 -4.69 16.44 12.33
C HIS A 182 -5.48 16.68 11.02
N ARG A 183 -6.81 16.74 11.08
CA ARG A 183 -7.66 17.00 9.90
C ARG A 183 -7.37 18.35 9.24
N VAL A 184 -7.20 19.39 10.04
CA VAL A 184 -6.83 20.74 9.55
C VAL A 184 -5.43 20.72 8.92
N ALA A 185 -4.48 20.07 9.56
CA ALA A 185 -3.10 20.03 9.07
C ALA A 185 -2.94 19.28 7.74
N LEU A 186 -3.73 18.21 7.55
CA LEU A 186 -3.68 17.33 6.37
C LEU A 186 -4.77 17.65 5.33
N ALA A 187 -5.66 18.61 5.60
CA ALA A 187 -6.58 19.13 4.59
C ALA A 187 -5.81 19.72 3.39
N PRO A 188 -6.38 19.77 2.18
CA PRO A 188 -5.70 20.25 0.97
C PRO A 188 -5.04 21.62 1.10
N ASP A 189 -5.60 22.49 1.92
CA ASP A 189 -5.09 23.84 2.24
C ASP A 189 -4.30 23.90 3.56
N GLY A 190 -4.21 22.77 4.29
CA GLY A 190 -3.41 22.63 5.49
C GLY A 190 -1.89 22.64 5.23
N ARG A 191 -1.10 22.76 6.28
CA ARG A 191 0.38 22.80 6.18
C ARG A 191 0.93 21.57 5.48
N TYR A 192 0.55 20.37 5.95
CA TYR A 192 1.04 19.12 5.39
C TYR A 192 0.28 18.73 4.12
N GLY A 193 -1.03 19.00 4.05
CA GLY A 193 -1.82 18.72 2.86
C GLY A 193 -1.29 19.44 1.62
N ARG A 194 -0.92 20.71 1.71
CA ARG A 194 -0.28 21.43 0.60
C ARG A 194 1.04 20.81 0.17
N TRP A 195 1.87 20.39 1.12
CA TRP A 195 3.13 19.72 0.81
C TRP A 195 2.89 18.38 0.13
N LEU A 196 2.01 17.52 0.68
CA LEU A 196 1.66 16.22 0.12
C LEU A 196 1.08 16.33 -1.30
N LEU A 197 0.17 17.26 -1.53
CA LEU A 197 -0.38 17.53 -2.86
C LEU A 197 0.65 18.11 -3.86
N GLY A 198 1.75 18.63 -3.37
CA GLY A 198 2.91 19.07 -4.17
C GLY A 198 3.82 17.93 -4.60
N LEU A 199 3.73 16.74 -3.96
CA LEU A 199 4.59 15.60 -4.24
C LEU A 199 4.23 14.92 -5.57
N PRO A 200 5.23 14.41 -6.31
CA PRO A 200 4.98 13.56 -7.48
C PRO A 200 4.52 12.16 -7.06
N VAL A 201 3.73 11.50 -7.91
CA VAL A 201 3.36 10.09 -7.74
C VAL A 201 4.41 9.15 -8.34
N ALA A 202 5.27 9.68 -9.21
CA ALA A 202 6.39 8.95 -9.80
C ALA A 202 7.51 9.92 -10.18
N VAL A 203 8.75 9.47 -10.07
CA VAL A 203 9.95 10.19 -10.53
C VAL A 203 10.89 9.28 -11.29
N VAL A 204 11.62 9.83 -12.23
CA VAL A 204 12.70 9.14 -12.94
C VAL A 204 14.04 9.74 -12.56
N VAL A 205 14.96 8.90 -12.10
CA VAL A 205 16.36 9.29 -11.90
C VAL A 205 17.23 8.31 -12.69
N ASP A 206 17.96 8.85 -13.65
CA ASP A 206 18.71 8.10 -14.66
C ASP A 206 17.82 7.06 -15.41
N ASP A 207 18.15 5.81 -15.36
CA ASP A 207 17.42 4.72 -16.01
C ASP A 207 16.38 4.04 -15.10
N THR A 208 16.03 4.66 -13.99
CA THR A 208 15.19 4.05 -12.96
C THR A 208 13.94 4.89 -12.69
N LEU A 209 12.77 4.28 -12.79
CA LEU A 209 11.48 4.80 -12.35
C LEU A 209 11.28 4.48 -10.87
N PHE A 210 10.92 5.45 -10.08
CA PHE A 210 10.54 5.29 -8.68
C PHE A 210 9.08 5.66 -8.51
N MET A 211 8.29 4.76 -7.99
CA MET A 211 6.89 4.98 -7.66
C MET A 211 6.48 4.10 -6.48
N HIS A 212 5.35 4.46 -5.85
CA HIS A 212 4.97 3.78 -4.61
C HIS A 212 4.62 2.31 -4.84
N ALA A 213 3.58 2.01 -5.64
CA ALA A 213 3.08 0.64 -5.79
C ALA A 213 3.57 -0.06 -7.06
N GLY A 214 3.26 0.45 -8.24
CA GLY A 214 3.74 -0.15 -9.49
C GLY A 214 3.05 0.41 -10.73
N PRO A 215 3.71 0.29 -11.89
CA PRO A 215 3.12 0.70 -13.15
C PRO A 215 2.08 -0.31 -13.63
N SER A 216 0.89 0.16 -13.98
CA SER A 216 -0.22 -0.65 -14.47
C SER A 216 -0.66 -0.22 -15.88
N ALA A 217 -1.54 -1.01 -16.49
CA ALA A 217 -2.06 -0.71 -17.82
C ALA A 217 -2.77 0.65 -17.95
N VAL A 218 -3.28 1.21 -16.84
CA VAL A 218 -3.93 2.53 -16.84
C VAL A 218 -2.96 3.68 -17.16
N LEU A 219 -1.65 3.44 -17.05
CA LEU A 219 -0.62 4.43 -17.35
C LEU A 219 -0.22 4.49 -18.84
N ARG A 220 -0.75 3.59 -19.67
CA ARG A 220 -0.39 3.54 -21.09
C ARG A 220 -0.71 4.87 -21.79
N GLY A 221 0.25 5.34 -22.59
CA GLY A 221 0.15 6.59 -23.34
C GLY A 221 0.30 7.86 -22.52
N MET A 222 0.61 7.78 -21.21
CA MET A 222 0.88 8.95 -20.37
C MET A 222 2.38 9.25 -20.34
N SER A 223 2.78 10.50 -20.52
CA SER A 223 4.11 10.92 -20.12
C SER A 223 4.23 10.96 -18.60
N LEU A 224 5.45 11.00 -18.07
CA LEU A 224 5.68 11.15 -16.62
C LEU A 224 5.04 12.44 -16.06
N ALA A 225 5.12 13.54 -16.82
CA ALA A 225 4.50 14.81 -16.46
C ALA A 225 2.95 14.71 -16.45
N ASP A 226 2.37 14.04 -17.46
CA ASP A 226 0.93 13.80 -17.52
C ASP A 226 0.45 12.97 -16.34
N LEU A 227 1.16 11.88 -16.02
CA LEU A 227 0.84 11.03 -14.88
C LEU A 227 0.78 11.85 -13.58
N ASN A 228 1.85 12.58 -13.28
CA ASN A 228 1.94 13.39 -12.06
C ASN A 228 0.86 14.48 -12.00
N THR A 229 0.58 15.13 -13.14
CA THR A 229 -0.44 16.19 -13.22
C THR A 229 -1.84 15.62 -13.05
N ARG A 230 -2.18 14.55 -13.77
CA ARG A 230 -3.52 13.93 -13.75
C ARG A 230 -3.81 13.32 -12.37
N TYR A 231 -2.84 12.66 -11.76
CA TYR A 231 -3.01 12.10 -10.41
C TYR A 231 -3.30 13.20 -9.39
N ARG A 232 -2.50 14.27 -9.37
CA ARG A 232 -2.73 15.43 -8.50
C ARG A 232 -4.10 16.06 -8.73
N THR A 233 -4.48 16.26 -9.99
CA THR A 233 -5.78 16.84 -10.35
C THR A 233 -6.93 15.97 -9.83
N ALA A 234 -6.85 14.64 -10.00
CA ALA A 234 -7.86 13.72 -9.51
C ALA A 234 -7.98 13.77 -7.98
N LEU A 235 -6.84 13.80 -7.27
CA LEU A 235 -6.82 13.85 -5.80
C LEU A 235 -7.40 15.17 -5.26
N VAL A 236 -7.05 16.30 -5.86
CA VAL A 236 -7.59 17.62 -5.51
C VAL A 236 -9.08 17.70 -5.81
N GLU A 237 -9.51 17.15 -6.95
CA GLU A 237 -10.93 17.15 -7.34
C GLU A 237 -11.76 16.31 -6.38
N TYR A 238 -11.30 15.12 -6.00
CA TYR A 238 -11.98 14.31 -4.99
C TYR A 238 -12.15 15.11 -3.68
N ALA A 239 -11.05 15.70 -3.16
CA ALA A 239 -11.07 16.45 -1.92
C ALA A 239 -12.03 17.67 -2.00
N ARG A 240 -12.08 18.34 -3.15
CA ARG A 240 -12.98 19.46 -3.40
C ARG A 240 -14.45 19.01 -3.39
N GLN A 241 -14.78 17.93 -4.08
CA GLN A 241 -16.13 17.37 -4.15
C GLN A 241 -16.58 16.88 -2.76
N TYR A 242 -15.71 16.21 -2.03
CA TYR A 242 -15.97 15.78 -0.65
C TYR A 242 -16.32 16.97 0.25
N SER A 243 -15.51 18.05 0.21
CA SER A 243 -15.75 19.26 0.98
C SER A 243 -17.10 19.93 0.63
N GLN A 244 -17.50 19.93 -0.62
CA GLN A 244 -18.81 20.44 -1.05
C GLN A 244 -19.96 19.61 -0.45
N LEU A 245 -19.82 18.28 -0.42
CA LEU A 245 -20.84 17.41 0.20
C LEU A 245 -20.91 17.57 1.72
N GLU A 246 -19.77 17.80 2.40
CA GLU A 246 -19.77 18.12 3.83
C GLU A 246 -20.48 19.46 4.11
N GLN A 247 -20.17 20.50 3.35
CA GLN A 247 -20.83 21.82 3.48
C GLN A 247 -22.33 21.74 3.21
N ALA A 248 -22.72 20.92 2.24
CA ALA A 248 -24.13 20.65 1.94
C ALA A 248 -24.80 19.76 3.00
N GLY A 249 -24.07 19.21 3.97
CA GLY A 249 -24.58 18.25 4.96
C GLY A 249 -25.02 16.90 4.34
N LEU A 250 -24.51 16.57 3.15
CA LEU A 250 -24.71 15.29 2.49
C LEU A 250 -23.68 14.25 2.94
N LEU A 251 -22.51 14.68 3.41
CA LEU A 251 -21.54 13.85 4.13
C LEU A 251 -21.18 14.48 5.47
N GLN A 252 -20.62 13.68 6.37
CA GLN A 252 -20.23 14.09 7.71
C GLN A 252 -18.80 13.60 8.02
N PRO A 253 -18.03 14.30 8.85
CA PRO A 253 -16.65 13.90 9.22
C PRO A 253 -16.52 12.48 9.80
N GLY A 254 -17.59 11.93 10.34
CA GLY A 254 -17.62 10.59 10.90
C GLY A 254 -18.06 9.48 9.97
N ASP A 255 -18.39 9.80 8.71
CA ASP A 255 -18.82 8.81 7.72
C ASP A 255 -17.64 7.90 7.32
N ALA A 256 -17.89 6.58 7.33
CA ALA A 256 -16.88 5.63 6.91
C ALA A 256 -16.49 5.86 5.44
N PHE A 257 -15.20 5.94 5.16
CA PHE A 257 -14.68 6.32 3.83
C PHE A 257 -15.30 5.50 2.69
N ALA A 258 -15.28 4.17 2.80
CA ALA A 258 -15.82 3.28 1.78
C ALA A 258 -17.35 3.38 1.58
N ALA A 259 -18.07 3.94 2.56
CA ALA A 259 -19.53 4.11 2.47
C ALA A 259 -19.93 5.49 1.91
N ARG A 260 -19.00 6.43 1.77
CA ARG A 260 -19.32 7.82 1.38
C ARG A 260 -20.10 7.95 0.09
N PRO A 261 -19.78 7.26 -1.03
CA PRO A 261 -20.56 7.38 -2.26
C PRO A 261 -21.98 6.91 -2.09
N GLN A 262 -22.20 5.81 -1.39
CA GLN A 262 -23.52 5.29 -1.09
C GLN A 262 -24.29 6.23 -0.16
N LEU A 263 -23.68 6.70 0.93
CA LEU A 263 -24.30 7.62 1.88
C LEU A 263 -24.70 8.94 1.24
N ALA A 264 -23.85 9.50 0.37
CA ALA A 264 -24.18 10.72 -0.37
C ALA A 264 -25.42 10.53 -1.25
N THR A 265 -25.50 9.41 -1.96
CA THR A 265 -26.65 9.07 -2.81
C THR A 265 -27.93 8.86 -2.00
N GLU A 266 -27.87 8.10 -0.90
CA GLU A 266 -29.02 7.83 -0.02
C GLU A 266 -29.55 9.12 0.62
N ARG A 267 -28.65 9.99 1.10
CA ARG A 267 -29.03 11.26 1.72
C ARG A 267 -29.60 12.26 0.70
N LEU A 268 -29.09 12.26 -0.54
CA LEU A 268 -29.68 13.03 -1.62
C LEU A 268 -31.11 12.54 -1.93
N ALA A 269 -31.31 11.22 -2.06
CA ALA A 269 -32.61 10.63 -2.30
C ALA A 269 -33.63 10.97 -1.18
N ALA A 270 -33.20 10.95 0.08
CA ALA A 270 -34.01 11.33 1.22
C ALA A 270 -34.42 12.82 1.16
N ARG A 271 -33.52 13.71 0.73
CA ARG A 271 -33.82 15.13 0.51
C ARG A 271 -34.79 15.34 -0.66
N SER A 272 -34.63 14.59 -1.75
CA SER A 272 -35.55 14.62 -2.89
C SER A 272 -36.96 14.24 -2.50
N ALA A 273 -37.12 13.18 -1.72
CA ALA A 273 -38.42 12.74 -1.17
C ALA A 273 -39.03 13.80 -0.25
N GLY A 274 -38.25 14.62 0.43
CA GLY A 274 -38.66 15.75 1.26
C GLY A 274 -38.86 17.07 0.50
N GLY A 275 -38.69 17.09 -0.81
CA GLY A 275 -38.80 18.32 -1.64
C GLY A 275 -37.62 19.31 -1.42
N GLN A 276 -36.49 18.86 -0.89
CA GLN A 276 -35.33 19.68 -0.52
C GLN A 276 -34.09 19.43 -1.41
N ALA A 277 -34.23 18.61 -2.45
CA ALA A 277 -33.15 18.42 -3.42
C ALA A 277 -33.10 19.60 -4.39
N SER A 278 -31.91 19.96 -4.81
CA SER A 278 -31.67 20.94 -5.85
C SER A 278 -30.75 20.35 -6.93
N PRO A 279 -30.76 20.89 -8.16
CA PRO A 279 -29.84 20.46 -9.22
C PRO A 279 -28.36 20.55 -8.80
N GLU A 280 -28.01 21.51 -7.91
CA GLU A 280 -26.66 21.67 -7.38
C GLU A 280 -26.26 20.49 -6.50
N PHE A 281 -27.16 19.95 -5.68
CA PHE A 281 -26.91 18.77 -4.86
C PHE A 281 -26.75 17.52 -5.70
N GLU A 282 -27.56 17.36 -6.74
CA GLU A 282 -27.45 16.24 -7.69
C GLU A 282 -26.11 16.29 -8.42
N ALA A 283 -25.71 17.48 -8.91
CA ALA A 283 -24.43 17.68 -9.57
C ALA A 283 -23.25 17.42 -8.62
N ALA A 284 -23.34 17.85 -7.36
CA ALA A 284 -22.30 17.62 -6.35
C ALA A 284 -22.14 16.12 -6.03
N VAL A 285 -23.22 15.38 -5.83
CA VAL A 285 -23.17 13.93 -5.58
C VAL A 285 -22.60 13.19 -6.79
N LYS A 286 -23.05 13.55 -8.01
CA LYS A 286 -22.52 12.97 -9.24
C LYS A 286 -21.03 13.26 -9.38
N GLY A 287 -20.60 14.50 -9.19
CA GLY A 287 -19.18 14.89 -9.27
C GLY A 287 -18.31 14.14 -8.27
N PHE A 288 -18.81 13.92 -7.05
CA PHE A 288 -18.13 13.13 -6.04
C PHE A 288 -18.00 11.65 -6.43
N THR A 289 -19.09 11.02 -6.92
CA THR A 289 -19.06 9.62 -7.36
C THR A 289 -18.14 9.40 -8.56
N ASP A 290 -18.12 10.36 -9.50
CA ASP A 290 -17.19 10.34 -10.64
C ASP A 290 -15.73 10.48 -10.18
N ALA A 291 -15.44 11.33 -9.19
CA ALA A 291 -14.11 11.50 -8.61
C ALA A 291 -13.66 10.25 -7.84
N ASP A 292 -14.54 9.61 -7.07
CA ASP A 292 -14.29 8.37 -6.35
C ASP A 292 -13.97 7.21 -7.32
N ALA A 293 -14.62 7.17 -8.48
CA ALA A 293 -14.40 6.17 -9.52
C ALA A 293 -13.18 6.45 -10.42
N HIS A 294 -12.37 7.49 -10.15
CA HIS A 294 -11.29 7.88 -11.04
C HIS A 294 -10.20 6.79 -11.13
N PRO A 295 -9.81 6.32 -12.35
CA PRO A 295 -8.93 5.16 -12.51
C PRO A 295 -7.57 5.27 -11.82
N LEU A 296 -6.99 6.47 -11.72
CA LEU A 296 -5.71 6.69 -11.05
C LEU A 296 -5.79 6.61 -9.52
N LEU A 297 -6.98 6.75 -8.92
CA LEU A 297 -7.20 6.66 -7.47
C LEU A 297 -7.68 5.27 -7.03
N ASN A 298 -8.00 4.40 -7.98
CA ASN A 298 -8.51 3.04 -7.77
C ASN A 298 -7.39 2.00 -7.67
N PRO A 299 -7.72 0.72 -7.37
CA PRO A 299 -6.76 -0.36 -7.25
C PRO A 299 -5.77 -0.53 -8.40
N ASP A 300 -6.12 -0.14 -9.63
CA ASP A 300 -5.20 -0.14 -10.77
C ASP A 300 -4.34 1.12 -10.87
N GLY A 301 -4.53 2.07 -9.99
CA GLY A 301 -3.76 3.30 -9.93
C GLY A 301 -2.33 3.11 -9.41
N PRO A 302 -1.44 4.09 -9.66
CA PRO A 302 0.00 4.00 -9.40
C PRO A 302 0.36 3.83 -7.91
N ASN A 303 -0.56 4.17 -7.00
CA ASN A 303 -0.36 4.06 -5.55
C ASN A 303 -0.93 2.77 -4.95
N TRP A 304 -1.64 1.95 -5.75
CA TRP A 304 -2.31 0.75 -5.26
C TRP A 304 -1.94 -0.52 -6.02
N TYR A 305 -1.57 -0.40 -7.30
CA TYR A 305 -1.38 -1.55 -8.16
C TYR A 305 -0.25 -2.45 -7.71
N ARG A 306 -0.56 -3.75 -7.56
CA ARG A 306 0.38 -4.73 -7.03
C ARG A 306 0.87 -5.75 -8.08
N GLY A 307 0.51 -5.59 -9.36
CA GLY A 307 0.85 -6.56 -10.41
C GLY A 307 2.35 -6.82 -10.49
N ALA A 308 3.16 -5.77 -10.65
CA ALA A 308 4.62 -5.89 -10.70
C ALA A 308 5.21 -6.55 -9.43
N ALA A 309 4.54 -6.42 -8.27
CA ALA A 309 4.98 -6.99 -7.00
C ALA A 309 4.50 -8.42 -6.74
N LEU A 310 3.33 -8.81 -7.25
CA LEU A 310 2.67 -10.07 -6.85
C LEU A 310 2.31 -10.99 -8.00
N CYS A 311 1.99 -10.45 -9.20
CA CYS A 311 1.50 -11.26 -10.31
C CYS A 311 2.60 -12.09 -10.96
N ASN A 312 2.20 -13.14 -11.67
CA ASN A 312 3.13 -13.98 -12.40
C ASN A 312 3.91 -13.16 -13.45
N GLU A 313 5.22 -13.36 -13.52
CA GLU A 313 6.11 -12.56 -14.38
C GLU A 313 5.82 -12.69 -15.88
N VAL A 314 5.28 -13.82 -16.32
CA VAL A 314 4.91 -14.02 -17.72
C VAL A 314 3.71 -13.15 -18.08
N ALA A 315 2.65 -13.19 -17.27
CA ALA A 315 1.44 -12.41 -17.54
C ALA A 315 1.68 -10.90 -17.32
N GLU A 316 2.36 -10.54 -16.25
CA GLU A 316 2.63 -9.15 -15.92
C GLU A 316 3.72 -8.53 -16.80
N GLY A 317 4.57 -9.33 -17.40
CA GLY A 317 5.61 -8.88 -18.34
C GLY A 317 5.03 -8.10 -19.52
N ASP A 318 3.86 -8.49 -20.02
CA ASP A 318 3.14 -7.82 -21.11
C ASP A 318 2.57 -6.43 -20.71
N VAL A 319 2.42 -6.19 -19.43
CA VAL A 319 2.05 -4.87 -18.89
C VAL A 319 3.30 -4.04 -18.63
N LEU A 320 4.30 -4.63 -17.97
CA LEU A 320 5.49 -3.94 -17.49
C LEU A 320 6.41 -3.48 -18.65
N ALA A 321 6.73 -4.37 -19.61
CA ALA A 321 7.75 -4.08 -20.62
C ALA A 321 7.41 -2.84 -21.48
N PRO A 322 6.19 -2.68 -22.02
CA PRO A 322 5.82 -1.47 -22.75
C PRO A 322 5.86 -0.19 -21.90
N LEU A 323 5.59 -0.28 -20.60
CA LEU A 323 5.62 0.88 -19.70
C LEU A 323 7.06 1.31 -19.38
N LEU A 324 7.99 0.37 -19.19
CA LEU A 324 9.40 0.71 -19.03
C LEU A 324 9.95 1.39 -20.30
N GLU A 325 9.57 0.92 -21.49
CA GLU A 325 9.91 1.56 -22.75
C GLU A 325 9.31 2.96 -22.88
N GLN A 326 8.01 3.12 -22.54
CA GLN A 326 7.30 4.39 -22.57
C GLN A 326 7.98 5.45 -21.71
N PHE A 327 8.40 5.08 -20.49
CA PHE A 327 9.10 5.97 -19.55
C PHE A 327 10.61 6.04 -19.81
N LYS A 328 11.14 5.31 -20.79
CA LYS A 328 12.58 5.24 -21.16
C LYS A 328 13.47 4.90 -19.98
N VAL A 329 13.09 3.85 -19.25
CA VAL A 329 13.80 3.36 -18.06
C VAL A 329 14.10 1.88 -18.18
N ALA A 330 15.20 1.44 -17.53
CA ALA A 330 15.56 0.03 -17.49
C ALA A 330 14.82 -0.73 -16.40
N ARG A 331 14.42 -0.04 -15.34
CA ARG A 331 13.80 -0.67 -14.17
C ARG A 331 12.82 0.25 -13.44
N VAL A 332 12.03 -0.37 -12.56
CA VAL A 332 11.20 0.34 -11.56
C VAL A 332 11.54 -0.15 -10.16
N VAL A 333 11.59 0.79 -9.20
CA VAL A 333 11.71 0.51 -7.76
C VAL A 333 10.38 0.83 -7.10
N VAL A 334 9.87 -0.14 -6.33
CA VAL A 334 8.54 -0.06 -5.68
C VAL A 334 8.59 -0.39 -4.19
N GLY A 335 7.69 0.22 -3.43
CA GLY A 335 7.34 -0.06 -2.04
C GLY A 335 6.01 -0.81 -1.90
N HIS A 336 5.14 -0.32 -1.02
CA HIS A 336 3.72 -0.67 -0.88
C HIS A 336 3.41 -2.12 -0.51
N THR A 337 4.19 -3.06 -1.00
CA THR A 337 3.97 -4.49 -0.81
C THR A 337 5.15 -5.08 -0.06
N PRO A 338 5.02 -5.26 1.27
CA PRO A 338 6.09 -5.88 2.04
C PRO A 338 6.52 -7.20 1.41
N THR A 339 7.83 -7.38 1.26
CA THR A 339 8.36 -8.63 0.76
C THR A 339 8.18 -9.74 1.77
N ARG A 340 7.99 -10.97 1.31
CA ARG A 340 7.69 -12.11 2.20
C ARG A 340 8.82 -12.42 3.20
N ASN A 341 10.05 -12.18 2.80
CA ASN A 341 11.25 -12.41 3.61
C ASN A 341 11.75 -11.14 4.32
N LEU A 342 11.02 -10.02 4.19
CA LEU A 342 11.39 -8.71 4.73
C LEU A 342 12.80 -8.25 4.29
N ARG A 343 13.15 -8.58 3.04
CA ARG A 343 14.37 -8.17 2.35
C ARG A 343 14.03 -7.64 0.97
N ALA A 344 14.80 -6.69 0.48
CA ALA A 344 14.67 -6.23 -0.89
C ALA A 344 14.95 -7.39 -1.87
N VAL A 345 14.12 -7.51 -2.88
CA VAL A 345 14.21 -8.55 -3.91
C VAL A 345 14.04 -7.97 -5.30
N THR A 346 14.56 -8.66 -6.30
CA THR A 346 14.34 -8.31 -7.70
C THR A 346 13.39 -9.29 -8.37
N ARG A 347 12.67 -8.81 -9.38
CA ARG A 347 11.79 -9.59 -10.26
C ARG A 347 12.00 -9.18 -11.72
N PHE A 348 11.47 -9.96 -12.66
CA PHE A 348 11.57 -9.68 -14.10
C PHE A 348 13.02 -9.43 -14.55
N ASP A 349 13.93 -10.32 -14.17
CA ASP A 349 15.37 -10.21 -14.48
C ASP A 349 15.98 -8.87 -14.04
N GLY A 350 15.61 -8.39 -12.84
CA GLY A 350 16.12 -7.15 -12.25
C GLY A 350 15.40 -5.88 -12.71
N ARG A 351 14.38 -5.99 -13.58
CA ARG A 351 13.58 -4.84 -14.04
C ARG A 351 12.62 -4.28 -12.97
N VAL A 352 12.33 -5.06 -11.94
CA VAL A 352 11.56 -4.61 -10.76
C VAL A 352 12.40 -4.84 -9.52
N VAL A 353 12.52 -3.81 -8.67
CA VAL A 353 13.10 -3.92 -7.32
C VAL A 353 11.99 -3.65 -6.32
N LYS A 354 11.64 -4.64 -5.50
CA LYS A 354 10.73 -4.51 -4.36
C LYS A 354 11.55 -4.14 -3.14
N LEU A 355 11.32 -2.95 -2.59
CA LEU A 355 12.17 -2.41 -1.51
C LEU A 355 11.51 -2.44 -0.13
N ASP A 356 10.21 -2.62 -0.03
CA ASP A 356 9.51 -2.63 1.26
C ASP A 356 9.88 -3.87 2.07
N ALA A 357 10.73 -3.65 3.07
CA ALA A 357 11.22 -4.65 4.03
C ALA A 357 10.54 -4.54 5.41
N GLY A 358 9.43 -3.78 5.49
CA GLY A 358 8.63 -3.63 6.70
C GLY A 358 9.32 -2.79 7.78
N MET A 359 9.72 -1.55 7.44
CA MET A 359 10.49 -0.65 8.32
C MET A 359 9.82 -0.44 9.67
N ASN A 360 8.50 -0.24 9.71
CA ASN A 360 7.78 -0.17 10.98
C ASN A 360 7.81 -1.54 11.67
N LYS A 361 8.81 -1.72 12.52
CA LYS A 361 9.11 -2.98 13.21
C LYS A 361 7.97 -3.42 14.14
N ALA A 362 7.23 -2.49 14.72
CA ALA A 362 6.12 -2.81 15.60
C ALA A 362 5.01 -3.56 14.85
N VAL A 363 4.75 -3.17 13.61
CA VAL A 363 3.69 -3.73 12.76
C VAL A 363 4.18 -4.94 11.95
N TYR A 364 5.31 -4.80 11.25
CA TYR A 364 5.73 -5.78 10.24
C TYR A 364 6.80 -6.76 10.70
N LYS A 365 7.44 -6.48 11.84
CA LYS A 365 8.59 -7.27 12.34
C LYS A 365 9.81 -7.23 11.40
N GLY A 366 9.83 -6.28 10.47
CA GLY A 366 10.91 -6.07 9.51
C GLY A 366 11.96 -5.07 9.99
N ARG A 367 12.57 -4.38 9.05
CA ARG A 367 13.60 -3.37 9.30
C ARG A 367 13.69 -2.37 8.15
N GLY A 368 14.36 -1.25 8.35
CA GLY A 368 14.66 -0.31 7.29
C GLY A 368 15.58 -0.92 6.23
N ALA A 369 15.30 -0.63 4.96
CA ALA A 369 16.12 -1.02 3.82
C ALA A 369 16.39 0.22 2.95
N ALA A 370 17.67 0.49 2.64
CA ALA A 370 18.11 1.56 1.75
C ALA A 370 18.83 0.94 0.54
N LEU A 371 18.21 1.07 -0.64
CA LEU A 371 18.81 0.69 -1.92
C LEU A 371 19.75 1.79 -2.39
N THR A 372 20.98 1.45 -2.72
CA THR A 372 21.93 2.34 -3.40
C THR A 372 22.11 1.87 -4.84
N ILE A 373 22.02 2.80 -5.78
CA ILE A 373 22.25 2.61 -7.23
C ILE A 373 23.43 3.48 -7.62
N GLU A 374 24.50 2.83 -8.15
CA GLU A 374 25.69 3.47 -8.67
C GLU A 374 26.01 2.86 -10.05
N GLY A 375 25.55 3.50 -11.11
CA GLY A 375 25.56 2.91 -12.45
C GLY A 375 24.77 1.59 -12.48
N PRO A 376 25.36 0.48 -12.96
CA PRO A 376 24.69 -0.82 -13.00
C PRO A 376 24.62 -1.53 -11.63
N LYS A 377 25.34 -1.05 -10.63
CA LYS A 377 25.48 -1.73 -9.34
C LYS A 377 24.33 -1.38 -8.41
N LEU A 378 23.69 -2.41 -7.89
CA LEU A 378 22.66 -2.32 -6.85
C LEU A 378 23.22 -2.89 -5.54
N SER A 379 23.01 -2.18 -4.43
CA SER A 379 23.30 -2.69 -3.11
C SER A 379 22.24 -2.21 -2.12
N VAL A 380 21.90 -3.02 -1.13
CA VAL A 380 20.91 -2.70 -0.10
C VAL A 380 21.56 -2.78 1.27
N ARG A 381 21.46 -1.69 2.01
CA ARG A 381 21.79 -1.62 3.42
C ARG A 381 20.52 -1.81 4.25
N TYR A 382 20.62 -2.64 5.27
CA TYR A 382 19.53 -2.84 6.22
C TYR A 382 19.94 -2.28 7.58
N SER A 383 18.97 -1.65 8.28
CA SER A 383 19.24 -1.12 9.63
C SER A 383 19.80 -2.19 10.56
N GLY A 384 20.92 -1.85 11.21
CA GLY A 384 21.63 -2.72 12.14
C GLY A 384 22.49 -3.83 11.49
N GLU A 385 22.63 -3.86 10.17
CA GLU A 385 23.53 -4.79 9.48
C GLU A 385 24.84 -4.10 9.06
N ALA A 386 25.98 -4.74 9.34
CA ALA A 386 27.29 -4.16 9.09
C ALA A 386 27.61 -4.01 7.59
N GLN A 387 27.07 -4.88 6.75
CA GLN A 387 27.39 -4.92 5.33
C GLN A 387 26.14 -4.75 4.47
N ALA A 388 26.29 -4.03 3.35
CA ALA A 388 25.29 -4.00 2.30
C ALA A 388 25.31 -5.31 1.50
N THR A 389 24.13 -5.71 1.01
CA THR A 389 23.96 -6.93 0.21
C THR A 389 23.39 -6.59 -1.17
N VAL A 390 23.59 -7.46 -2.15
CA VAL A 390 22.92 -7.35 -3.44
C VAL A 390 21.48 -7.87 -3.28
N PRO A 391 20.44 -7.16 -3.78
CA PRO A 391 19.09 -7.69 -3.74
C PRO A 391 18.99 -8.97 -4.58
N ALA A 392 18.52 -10.03 -3.94
CA ALA A 392 18.38 -11.33 -4.61
C ALA A 392 17.12 -11.38 -5.47
N PRO A 393 17.09 -12.20 -6.55
CA PRO A 393 15.84 -12.51 -7.24
C PRO A 393 14.81 -13.06 -6.27
N GLU A 394 13.54 -12.60 -6.39
CA GLU A 394 12.44 -13.20 -5.64
C GLU A 394 12.22 -14.62 -6.17
N GLY A 395 12.65 -15.62 -5.39
CA GLY A 395 12.32 -17.00 -5.74
C GLY A 395 10.80 -17.19 -5.73
N LEU A 396 10.28 -17.88 -6.73
CA LEU A 396 8.84 -18.16 -6.86
C LEU A 396 8.26 -18.92 -5.65
N TYR A 397 9.14 -19.50 -4.84
CA TYR A 397 8.85 -20.14 -3.55
C TYR A 397 9.90 -19.76 -2.49
N VAL A 398 9.74 -18.60 -1.87
CA VAL A 398 10.44 -18.35 -0.62
C VAL A 398 9.48 -18.67 0.53
N ALA A 399 9.41 -19.95 0.90
CA ALA A 399 9.04 -20.28 2.28
C ALA A 399 10.14 -19.71 3.21
N PRO A 400 9.84 -19.32 4.46
CA PRO A 400 10.82 -18.82 5.43
C PRO A 400 12.00 -19.77 5.71
N ASN A 401 12.02 -20.95 5.13
CA ASN A 401 13.09 -21.95 5.11
C ASN A 401 13.21 -22.55 3.69
N SER A 402 13.33 -21.70 2.65
CA SER A 402 13.34 -22.18 1.27
C SER A 402 14.56 -23.07 1.01
N VAL A 403 14.30 -24.32 0.93
CA VAL A 403 15.18 -25.29 0.30
C VAL A 403 15.00 -25.11 -1.21
N ALA A 404 16.09 -25.00 -1.97
CA ALA A 404 16.00 -24.91 -3.44
C ALA A 404 15.13 -26.05 -3.99
N ASP A 405 14.35 -25.82 -5.04
CA ASP A 405 13.46 -26.82 -5.66
C ASP A 405 14.14 -28.17 -5.91
N ALA A 406 15.42 -28.13 -6.32
CA ALA A 406 16.23 -29.32 -6.50
C ALA A 406 16.37 -30.14 -5.19
N ALA A 407 16.60 -29.47 -4.08
CA ALA A 407 16.73 -30.11 -2.78
C ALA A 407 15.38 -30.59 -2.23
N VAL A 408 14.28 -29.87 -2.50
CA VAL A 408 12.90 -30.36 -2.21
C VAL A 408 12.60 -31.58 -3.02
N THR A 409 12.86 -31.58 -4.32
CA THR A 409 12.63 -32.71 -5.23
C THR A 409 13.49 -33.92 -4.82
N ALA A 410 14.75 -33.72 -4.45
CA ALA A 410 15.63 -34.76 -3.93
C ALA A 410 15.06 -35.38 -2.62
N ALA A 411 14.63 -34.52 -1.70
CA ALA A 411 14.00 -34.97 -0.46
C ALA A 411 12.70 -35.77 -0.71
N LEU A 412 11.80 -35.25 -1.56
CA LEU A 412 10.57 -35.97 -1.95
C LEU A 412 10.87 -37.32 -2.59
N THR A 413 11.97 -37.45 -3.34
CA THR A 413 12.39 -38.68 -4.02
C THR A 413 13.04 -39.68 -3.09
N ALA A 414 13.99 -39.27 -2.25
CA ALA A 414 14.85 -40.14 -1.47
C ALA A 414 14.58 -40.16 0.04
N GLY A 415 13.87 -39.16 0.59
CA GLY A 415 13.65 -39.01 2.03
C GLY A 415 12.72 -40.09 2.61
N THR A 416 12.75 -40.26 3.91
CA THR A 416 11.84 -41.18 4.63
C THR A 416 10.44 -40.54 4.71
N VAL A 417 9.40 -41.27 4.28
CA VAL A 417 8.02 -40.81 4.32
C VAL A 417 7.30 -41.36 5.54
N SER A 418 6.77 -40.48 6.35
CA SER A 418 5.88 -40.78 7.46
C SER A 418 4.48 -40.28 7.15
N VAL A 419 3.48 -41.18 7.20
CA VAL A 419 2.05 -40.81 7.07
C VAL A 419 1.56 -40.22 8.38
N THR A 420 1.01 -39.03 8.34
CA THR A 420 0.53 -38.30 9.53
C THR A 420 -0.99 -38.34 9.69
N GLY A 421 -1.73 -38.65 8.62
CA GLY A 421 -3.17 -38.83 8.68
C GLY A 421 -3.84 -38.99 7.31
N PRO A 422 -5.10 -39.44 7.27
CA PRO A 422 -5.88 -39.42 6.04
C PRO A 422 -6.35 -37.98 5.73
N ARG A 423 -6.33 -37.62 4.46
CA ARG A 423 -6.85 -36.33 3.95
C ARG A 423 -8.14 -36.52 3.14
N GLY A 424 -8.27 -37.66 2.48
CA GLY A 424 -9.40 -37.98 1.63
C GLY A 424 -9.36 -39.45 1.20
N PRO A 425 -10.29 -39.91 0.36
CA PRO A 425 -10.40 -41.33 -0.02
C PRO A 425 -9.14 -41.91 -0.69
N ALA A 426 -8.33 -41.06 -1.34
CA ALA A 426 -7.11 -41.46 -2.04
C ALA A 426 -5.94 -40.52 -1.72
N GLU A 427 -6.01 -39.81 -0.60
CA GLU A 427 -5.03 -38.79 -0.20
C GLU A 427 -4.58 -38.93 1.25
N LEU A 428 -3.28 -38.82 1.50
CA LEU A 428 -2.67 -38.89 2.82
C LEU A 428 -1.83 -37.65 3.07
N ASP A 429 -1.94 -37.08 4.27
CA ASP A 429 -0.93 -36.09 4.74
C ASP A 429 0.32 -36.86 5.12
N VAL A 430 1.46 -36.40 4.62
CA VAL A 430 2.77 -37.02 4.83
C VAL A 430 3.81 -35.99 5.30
N VAL A 431 4.82 -36.46 5.99
CA VAL A 431 6.02 -35.71 6.29
C VAL A 431 7.21 -36.48 5.71
N ILE A 432 8.04 -35.80 4.97
CA ILE A 432 9.26 -36.35 4.35
C ILE A 432 10.46 -35.83 5.13
N GLU A 433 11.30 -36.74 5.63
CA GLU A 433 12.54 -36.42 6.33
C GLU A 433 13.74 -36.78 5.46
N HIS A 434 14.59 -35.81 5.22
CA HIS A 434 15.81 -35.95 4.42
C HIS A 434 16.89 -34.97 4.87
N GLU A 435 18.09 -35.46 5.17
CA GLU A 435 19.23 -34.65 5.59
C GLU A 435 18.92 -33.66 6.74
N GLY A 436 18.17 -34.12 7.75
CA GLY A 436 17.77 -33.30 8.91
C GLY A 436 16.64 -32.31 8.63
N ARG A 437 16.04 -32.32 7.45
CA ARG A 437 14.91 -31.47 7.06
C ARG A 437 13.62 -32.23 7.09
N ARG A 438 12.54 -31.55 7.50
CA ARG A 438 11.19 -32.07 7.51
C ARG A 438 10.33 -31.28 6.51
N ILE A 439 9.83 -31.95 5.48
CA ILE A 439 9.03 -31.36 4.42
C ILE A 439 7.62 -31.92 4.52
N PRO A 440 6.60 -31.11 4.85
CA PRO A 440 5.23 -31.53 4.79
C PRO A 440 4.80 -31.74 3.33
N GLY A 441 4.01 -32.77 3.09
CA GLY A 441 3.53 -33.13 1.76
C GLY A 441 2.15 -33.76 1.77
N VAL A 442 1.64 -33.99 0.57
CA VAL A 442 0.44 -34.78 0.33
C VAL A 442 0.80 -35.93 -0.60
N PHE A 443 0.49 -37.14 -0.20
CA PHE A 443 0.49 -38.27 -1.09
C PHE A 443 -0.91 -38.43 -1.70
N GLN A 444 -0.94 -38.59 -3.01
CA GLN A 444 -2.17 -38.83 -3.77
C GLN A 444 -2.01 -40.14 -4.56
N GLN A 445 -2.85 -41.11 -4.30
CA GLN A 445 -2.87 -42.33 -5.10
C GLN A 445 -3.32 -42.01 -6.52
N ARG A 446 -2.51 -42.39 -7.51
CA ARG A 446 -2.74 -42.11 -8.94
C ARG A 446 -2.41 -43.33 -9.80
N SER A 447 -3.11 -43.45 -10.92
CA SER A 447 -2.68 -44.37 -11.99
C SER A 447 -1.28 -43.95 -12.51
N ALA A 448 -0.58 -44.90 -13.12
CA ALA A 448 0.74 -44.59 -13.70
C ALA A 448 0.70 -43.50 -14.77
N GLY A 449 -0.42 -43.39 -15.50
CA GLY A 449 -0.65 -42.35 -16.51
C GLY A 449 -0.87 -40.99 -15.89
N ASP A 450 -1.72 -40.90 -14.86
CA ASP A 450 -2.04 -39.63 -14.21
C ASP A 450 -0.88 -39.11 -13.37
N ALA A 451 -0.15 -39.98 -12.67
CA ALA A 451 1.07 -39.63 -11.95
C ALA A 451 2.12 -38.97 -12.88
N ARG A 452 2.27 -39.48 -14.12
CA ARG A 452 3.18 -38.86 -15.11
C ARG A 452 2.68 -37.49 -15.56
N LYS A 453 1.37 -37.29 -15.72
CA LYS A 453 0.80 -35.97 -16.08
C LYS A 453 1.08 -34.92 -15.00
N GLU A 454 0.93 -35.28 -13.72
CA GLU A 454 1.17 -34.38 -12.60
C GLU A 454 2.65 -33.97 -12.49
N VAL A 455 3.57 -34.92 -12.66
CA VAL A 455 5.01 -34.62 -12.71
C VAL A 455 5.37 -33.82 -13.97
N ALA A 456 4.72 -34.08 -15.10
CA ALA A 456 4.92 -33.29 -16.31
C ALA A 456 4.44 -31.85 -16.15
N ALA A 457 3.30 -31.65 -15.48
CA ALA A 457 2.79 -30.31 -15.12
C ALA A 457 3.80 -29.55 -14.23
N PHE A 458 4.36 -30.19 -13.20
CA PHE A 458 5.41 -29.59 -12.39
C PHE A 458 6.66 -29.20 -13.20
N LYS A 459 7.14 -30.12 -14.08
CA LYS A 459 8.31 -29.83 -14.94
C LYS A 459 8.04 -28.70 -15.92
N LEU A 460 6.85 -28.68 -16.53
CA LEU A 460 6.44 -27.62 -17.44
C LEU A 460 6.32 -26.28 -16.72
N ASP A 461 5.74 -26.26 -15.54
CA ASP A 461 5.64 -25.09 -14.67
C ASP A 461 7.02 -24.48 -14.39
N ARG A 462 8.03 -25.34 -14.10
CA ARG A 462 9.42 -24.88 -13.90
C ARG A 462 10.08 -24.39 -15.17
N HIS A 463 9.82 -25.08 -16.29
CA HIS A 463 10.34 -24.67 -17.60
C HIS A 463 9.79 -23.31 -18.03
N LEU A 464 8.52 -23.05 -17.74
CA LEU A 464 7.85 -21.78 -18.03
C LEU A 464 8.07 -20.70 -16.96
N GLY A 465 8.73 -21.02 -15.86
CA GLY A 465 8.95 -20.07 -14.75
C GLY A 465 7.68 -19.64 -13.99
N LEU A 466 6.58 -20.41 -14.10
CA LEU A 466 5.29 -20.03 -13.53
C LEU A 466 5.24 -20.16 -11.99
N GLY A 467 5.91 -21.21 -11.45
CA GLY A 467 5.99 -21.44 -9.99
C GLY A 467 4.67 -21.73 -9.27
N VAL A 468 3.64 -22.15 -10.00
CA VAL A 468 2.29 -22.42 -9.46
C VAL A 468 2.06 -23.87 -9.07
N VAL A 469 2.85 -24.79 -9.62
CA VAL A 469 2.77 -26.23 -9.30
C VAL A 469 3.82 -26.59 -8.27
N PRO A 470 3.46 -27.08 -7.06
CA PRO A 470 4.43 -27.52 -6.06
C PRO A 470 5.33 -28.66 -6.57
N ALA A 471 6.54 -28.80 -5.97
CA ALA A 471 7.44 -29.91 -6.30
C ALA A 471 6.69 -31.23 -6.17
N THR A 472 6.69 -32.04 -7.23
CA THR A 472 5.89 -33.25 -7.38
C THR A 472 6.75 -34.38 -7.92
N VAL A 473 6.74 -35.54 -7.24
CA VAL A 473 7.47 -36.74 -7.67
C VAL A 473 6.53 -37.96 -7.66
N VAL A 474 6.82 -38.94 -8.53
CA VAL A 474 6.15 -40.25 -8.45
C VAL A 474 6.79 -41.05 -7.33
N ARG A 475 5.97 -41.61 -6.44
CA ARG A 475 6.44 -42.44 -5.34
C ARG A 475 5.44 -43.51 -4.91
N GLU A 476 5.98 -44.51 -4.25
CA GLU A 476 5.14 -45.52 -3.55
C GLU A 476 5.14 -45.19 -2.05
N VAL A 477 3.93 -45.20 -1.44
CA VAL A 477 3.71 -44.94 -0.01
C VAL A 477 2.76 -46.02 0.48
N GLN A 478 3.17 -46.79 1.50
CA GLN A 478 2.39 -47.91 2.05
C GLN A 478 1.93 -48.93 0.99
N GLY A 479 2.80 -49.24 0.03
CA GLY A 479 2.49 -50.17 -1.07
C GLY A 479 1.56 -49.61 -2.16
N GLN A 480 1.19 -48.37 -2.07
CA GLN A 480 0.35 -47.69 -3.08
C GLN A 480 1.18 -46.74 -3.94
N ARG A 481 1.03 -46.88 -5.25
CA ARG A 481 1.69 -45.97 -6.18
C ARG A 481 0.89 -44.67 -6.35
N GLY A 482 1.59 -43.56 -6.36
CA GLY A 482 0.98 -42.27 -6.56
C GLY A 482 2.01 -41.17 -6.78
N VAL A 483 1.63 -39.94 -6.44
CA VAL A 483 2.51 -38.79 -6.39
C VAL A 483 2.64 -38.27 -4.97
N VAL A 484 3.84 -37.82 -4.61
CA VAL A 484 4.08 -37.01 -3.42
C VAL A 484 4.34 -35.59 -3.88
N GLN A 485 3.54 -34.67 -3.39
CA GLN A 485 3.61 -33.24 -3.68
C GLN A 485 4.00 -32.48 -2.41
N ALA A 486 4.98 -31.60 -2.49
CA ALA A 486 5.37 -30.74 -1.38
C ALA A 486 4.20 -29.82 -1.00
N ARG A 487 3.95 -29.68 0.30
CA ARG A 487 2.92 -28.76 0.80
C ARG A 487 3.57 -27.44 1.20
N PRO A 488 3.24 -26.32 0.53
CA PRO A 488 3.70 -25.01 0.95
C PRO A 488 3.19 -24.67 2.36
N ALA A 489 3.98 -23.97 3.17
CA ALA A 489 3.66 -23.64 4.55
C ALA A 489 2.36 -22.81 4.73
N LYS A 490 1.88 -22.18 3.65
CA LYS A 490 0.63 -21.41 3.60
C LYS A 490 -0.16 -21.77 2.35
N TRP A 491 -0.63 -23.00 2.28
CA TRP A 491 -1.50 -23.44 1.19
C TRP A 491 -2.97 -23.32 1.61
N VAL A 492 -3.75 -22.63 0.80
CA VAL A 492 -5.20 -22.51 0.96
C VAL A 492 -5.83 -23.28 -0.20
N SER A 493 -6.63 -24.30 0.07
CA SER A 493 -7.32 -25.04 -0.98
C SER A 493 -8.41 -24.17 -1.63
N GLN A 494 -8.80 -24.48 -2.86
CA GLN A 494 -9.93 -23.81 -3.51
C GLN A 494 -11.22 -23.93 -2.66
N ALA A 495 -11.41 -25.03 -1.97
CA ALA A 495 -12.52 -25.20 -1.03
C ALA A 495 -12.42 -24.25 0.18
N ASP A 496 -11.21 -24.02 0.71
CA ASP A 496 -10.99 -23.05 1.78
C ASP A 496 -11.19 -21.61 1.31
N VAL A 497 -10.78 -21.29 0.08
CA VAL A 497 -11.06 -19.99 -0.56
C VAL A 497 -12.57 -19.75 -0.65
N GLN A 498 -13.33 -20.73 -1.10
CA GLN A 498 -14.79 -20.64 -1.17
C GLN A 498 -15.44 -20.55 0.22
N LYS A 499 -15.01 -21.41 1.16
CA LYS A 499 -15.57 -21.50 2.52
C LYS A 499 -15.28 -20.25 3.37
N GLN A 500 -14.14 -19.60 3.17
CA GLN A 500 -13.72 -18.41 3.91
C GLN A 500 -14.02 -17.11 3.16
N SER A 501 -14.73 -17.19 2.02
CA SER A 501 -14.96 -16.03 1.13
C SER A 501 -13.66 -15.29 0.81
N LEU A 502 -12.54 -16.00 0.82
CA LEU A 502 -11.25 -15.44 0.41
C LEU A 502 -11.34 -15.20 -1.10
N ARG A 503 -11.44 -13.95 -1.50
CA ARG A 503 -11.25 -13.60 -2.90
C ARG A 503 -9.79 -13.94 -3.22
N ALA A 504 -9.58 -14.80 -4.19
CA ALA A 504 -8.32 -14.76 -4.94
C ALA A 504 -8.16 -13.30 -5.31
N GLY A 505 -7.16 -12.63 -4.73
CA GLY A 505 -7.01 -11.21 -4.91
C GLY A 505 -7.06 -10.93 -6.41
N GLY A 506 -8.02 -10.13 -6.84
CA GLY A 506 -8.29 -9.86 -8.25
C GLY A 506 -7.22 -8.98 -8.90
N TRP A 507 -5.95 -9.19 -8.54
CA TRP A 507 -4.79 -8.42 -8.99
C TRP A 507 -4.03 -9.11 -10.12
N CYS A 508 -4.28 -10.37 -10.32
CA CYS A 508 -3.69 -11.19 -11.37
C CYS A 508 -4.81 -11.85 -12.19
#